data_68a5e9377cc3e33b81430f2daaade814
#
_entry.id   68a5e9377cc3e33b81430f2daaade814
#
_cell.length_a   1.000
_cell.length_b   1.000
_cell.length_c   1.000
_cell.angle_alpha   90.00
_cell.angle_beta   90.00
_cell.angle_gamma   90.00
#
_symmetry.space_group_name_H-M   'P 1'
#
loop_
_entity.id
_entity.type
_entity.pdbx_description
1 polymer ?
#
loop_
_entity_poly.entity_id
_entity_poly.type
_entity_poly.pdbx_seq_one_letter_code
_entity_poly.pdbx_strand_id
1 'polypeptide(L)'
;MSQITTASGLVIEELVVGEGAEACAGQTVSVHYTGWLVDGSKFDSSKDRNEPFEFPLGGRSVIAGWDEGVQGMKIGGTRKLTIPPSLGYGARGAGGVIPPNATLVFEVELLGLD
;
A
#
# COMPACT_ATOMS: atom_id res chain seq x y z
N MET A 1 4.20 17.66 5.59
CA MET A 1 3.70 16.42 5.01
C MET A 1 2.38 16.66 4.34
N SER A 2 2.16 16.09 3.19
CA SER A 2 0.92 16.29 2.49
C SER A 2 0.07 15.02 2.56
N GLN A 3 -1.20 15.22 2.84
CA GLN A 3 -2.18 14.15 2.92
C GLN A 3 -3.30 14.49 1.98
N ILE A 4 -3.69 13.54 1.15
CA ILE A 4 -4.81 13.70 0.24
C ILE A 4 -5.79 12.55 0.42
N THR A 5 -7.07 12.82 0.14
CA THR A 5 -8.10 11.79 0.08
C THR A 5 -8.57 11.71 -1.37
N THR A 6 -8.47 10.53 -1.96
CA THR A 6 -8.88 10.34 -3.36
C THR A 6 -10.41 10.23 -3.45
N ALA A 7 -10.92 10.27 -4.67
CA ALA A 7 -12.37 10.14 -4.89
C ALA A 7 -12.90 8.78 -4.44
N SER A 8 -12.06 7.75 -4.40
CA SER A 8 -12.46 6.41 -3.95
C SER A 8 -12.42 6.26 -2.42
N GLY A 9 -11.94 7.26 -1.70
CA GLY A 9 -11.87 7.24 -0.25
C GLY A 9 -10.52 6.81 0.31
N LEU A 10 -9.54 6.55 -0.55
CA LEU A 10 -8.18 6.23 -0.12
C LEU A 10 -7.52 7.49 0.44
N VAL A 11 -6.87 7.36 1.59
CA VAL A 11 -6.09 8.46 2.17
C VAL A 11 -4.62 8.15 1.95
N ILE A 12 -3.91 9.08 1.32
CA ILE A 12 -2.48 8.94 1.00
C ILE A 12 -1.72 10.03 1.74
N GLU A 13 -0.74 9.64 2.53
CA GLU A 13 0.14 10.59 3.22
C GLU A 13 1.57 10.33 2.77
N GLU A 14 2.24 11.37 2.22
CA GLU A 14 3.64 11.28 1.84
C GLU A 14 4.50 11.44 3.08
N LEU A 15 5.15 10.37 3.52
CA LEU A 15 6.07 10.44 4.66
C LEU A 15 7.46 10.83 4.21
N VAL A 16 7.90 10.26 3.09
CA VAL A 16 9.18 10.59 2.45
C VAL A 16 8.92 10.67 0.96
N VAL A 17 9.32 11.78 0.34
CA VAL A 17 9.26 11.89 -1.12
C VAL A 17 10.58 11.38 -1.67
N GLY A 18 10.52 10.32 -2.48
CA GLY A 18 11.72 9.77 -3.09
C GLY A 18 12.26 10.66 -4.19
N GLU A 19 13.47 10.36 -4.62
CA GLU A 19 14.15 11.13 -5.67
C GLU A 19 14.36 10.34 -6.95
N GLY A 20 14.01 9.07 -6.95
CA GLY A 20 14.19 8.22 -8.12
C GLY A 20 13.03 8.29 -9.09
N ALA A 21 12.96 7.30 -9.98
CA ALA A 21 11.92 7.23 -11.00
C ALA A 21 10.55 7.04 -10.37
N GLU A 22 9.54 7.54 -11.06
CA GLU A 22 8.16 7.50 -10.58
C GLU A 22 7.45 6.24 -11.07
N ALA A 23 6.70 5.61 -10.18
CA ALA A 23 5.95 4.39 -10.49
C ALA A 23 4.71 4.70 -11.30
N CYS A 24 4.52 3.95 -12.38
CA CYS A 24 3.36 4.06 -13.26
C CYS A 24 2.71 2.70 -13.44
N ALA A 25 1.41 2.72 -13.73
CA ALA A 25 0.69 1.48 -14.05
C ALA A 25 1.37 0.78 -15.22
N GLY A 26 1.44 -0.54 -15.16
CA GLY A 26 2.09 -1.36 -16.17
C GLY A 26 3.53 -1.75 -15.82
N GLN A 27 4.10 -1.12 -14.80
CA GLN A 27 5.44 -1.48 -14.33
C GLN A 27 5.35 -2.50 -13.20
N THR A 28 6.41 -3.30 -13.03
CA THR A 28 6.55 -4.14 -11.85
C THR A 28 7.29 -3.33 -10.79
N VAL A 29 6.71 -3.25 -9.60
CA VAL A 29 7.28 -2.48 -8.50
C VAL A 29 7.77 -3.43 -7.43
N SER A 30 8.85 -3.03 -6.74
CA SER A 30 9.40 -3.75 -5.60
C SER A 30 9.29 -2.85 -4.38
N VAL A 31 8.64 -3.36 -3.32
CA VAL A 31 8.36 -2.56 -2.13
C VAL A 31 8.65 -3.33 -0.86
N HIS A 32 8.95 -2.59 0.21
CA HIS A 32 8.77 -3.09 1.57
C HIS A 32 7.52 -2.45 2.14
N TYR A 33 6.77 -3.21 2.93
CA TYR A 33 5.54 -2.69 3.54
C TYR A 33 5.33 -3.25 4.94
N THR A 34 4.56 -2.53 5.73
CA THR A 34 4.01 -3.02 6.99
C THR A 34 2.55 -2.61 7.04
N GLY A 35 1.68 -3.52 7.46
CA GLY A 35 0.25 -3.26 7.53
C GLY A 35 -0.28 -3.43 8.93
N TRP A 36 -1.20 -2.54 9.31
CA TRP A 36 -1.86 -2.55 10.62
C TRP A 36 -3.36 -2.42 10.45
N LEU A 37 -4.10 -2.96 11.42
CA LEU A 37 -5.50 -2.60 11.60
C LEU A 37 -5.57 -1.23 12.29
N VAL A 38 -6.77 -0.62 12.28
CA VAL A 38 -6.91 0.71 12.89
C VAL A 38 -6.67 0.72 14.41
N ASP A 39 -6.77 -0.45 15.06
CA ASP A 39 -6.47 -0.56 16.49
C ASP A 39 -4.96 -0.63 16.77
N GLY A 40 -4.14 -0.60 15.72
CA GLY A 40 -2.69 -0.66 15.85
C GLY A 40 -2.10 -2.06 15.75
N SER A 41 -2.92 -3.09 15.59
CA SER A 41 -2.43 -4.46 15.47
C SER A 41 -1.75 -4.67 14.12
N LYS A 42 -0.47 -5.04 14.14
CA LYS A 42 0.25 -5.37 12.91
C LYS A 42 -0.22 -6.74 12.42
N PHE A 43 -0.60 -6.82 11.15
CA PHE A 43 -1.06 -8.10 10.58
C PHE A 43 -0.11 -8.68 9.54
N ASP A 44 0.78 -7.87 8.98
CA ASP A 44 1.71 -8.36 7.96
C ASP A 44 2.85 -7.36 7.77
N SER A 45 4.02 -7.88 7.36
CA SER A 45 5.16 -7.03 6.99
C SER A 45 6.15 -7.82 6.15
N SER A 46 6.53 -7.26 5.01
CA SER A 46 7.60 -7.84 4.19
C SER A 46 8.95 -7.78 4.91
N LYS A 47 9.11 -6.79 5.81
CA LYS A 47 10.35 -6.65 6.59
C LYS A 47 10.55 -7.81 7.55
N ASP A 48 9.46 -8.37 8.08
CA ASP A 48 9.53 -9.53 8.97
C ASP A 48 10.06 -10.77 8.25
N ARG A 49 9.83 -10.83 6.93
CA ARG A 49 10.32 -11.91 6.08
C ARG A 49 11.67 -11.59 5.46
N ASN A 50 12.15 -10.36 5.68
CA ASN A 50 13.39 -9.85 5.10
C ASN A 50 13.43 -10.04 3.58
N GLU A 51 12.29 -9.84 2.93
CA GLU A 51 12.13 -10.06 1.50
C GLU A 51 11.18 -9.04 0.90
N PRO A 52 11.64 -8.22 -0.05
CA PRO A 52 10.76 -7.26 -0.71
C PRO A 52 9.64 -7.98 -1.47
N PHE A 53 8.52 -7.30 -1.60
CA PHE A 53 7.37 -7.81 -2.32
C PHE A 53 7.30 -7.14 -3.69
N GLU A 54 7.15 -7.94 -4.74
CA GLU A 54 7.05 -7.44 -6.11
C GLU A 54 5.66 -7.71 -6.66
N PHE A 55 5.12 -6.76 -7.39
CA PHE A 55 3.82 -6.95 -8.03
C PHE A 55 3.69 -6.03 -9.24
N PRO A 56 2.86 -6.43 -10.24
CA PRO A 56 2.58 -5.55 -11.39
C PRO A 56 1.59 -4.46 -10.95
N LEU A 57 2.00 -3.22 -11.07
CA LEU A 57 1.20 -2.09 -10.62
C LEU A 57 0.03 -1.85 -11.58
N GLY A 58 -1.16 -1.70 -11.04
CA GLY A 58 -2.36 -1.47 -11.82
C GLY A 58 -2.96 -2.72 -12.44
N GLY A 59 -2.37 -3.88 -12.16
CA GLY A 59 -2.81 -5.14 -12.77
C GLY A 59 -3.84 -5.92 -11.97
N ARG A 60 -4.35 -5.35 -10.89
CA ARG A 60 -5.32 -5.98 -9.99
C ARG A 60 -4.77 -7.26 -9.33
N SER A 61 -3.46 -7.32 -9.16
CA SER A 61 -2.80 -8.44 -8.48
C SER A 61 -2.80 -8.26 -6.98
N VAL A 62 -3.08 -7.05 -6.52
CA VAL A 62 -3.10 -6.68 -5.10
C VAL A 62 -4.40 -5.93 -4.82
N ILE A 63 -4.66 -5.62 -3.56
CA ILE A 63 -5.87 -4.87 -3.21
C ILE A 63 -5.87 -3.51 -3.91
N ALA A 64 -7.07 -3.01 -4.22
CA ALA A 64 -7.23 -1.81 -5.03
C ALA A 64 -6.54 -0.60 -4.40
N GLY A 65 -6.51 -0.51 -3.07
CA GLY A 65 -5.84 0.59 -2.38
C GLY A 65 -4.36 0.65 -2.68
N TRP A 66 -3.71 -0.49 -2.93
CA TRP A 66 -2.30 -0.51 -3.33
C TRP A 66 -2.12 -0.12 -4.79
N ASP A 67 -2.97 -0.68 -5.68
CA ASP A 67 -2.88 -0.32 -7.10
C ASP A 67 -3.06 1.18 -7.31
N GLU A 68 -3.92 1.80 -6.52
CA GLU A 68 -4.14 3.23 -6.59
C GLU A 68 -3.06 4.01 -5.82
N GLY A 69 -2.72 3.54 -4.62
CA GLY A 69 -1.88 4.31 -3.70
C GLY A 69 -0.40 4.29 -4.00
N VAL A 70 0.09 3.29 -4.73
CA VAL A 70 1.52 3.19 -5.07
C VAL A 70 1.83 3.95 -6.36
N GLN A 71 0.85 4.18 -7.22
CA GLN A 71 1.08 4.97 -8.43
C GLN A 71 1.53 6.37 -8.05
N GLY A 72 2.56 6.86 -8.73
CA GLY A 72 3.12 8.18 -8.47
C GLY A 72 4.19 8.21 -7.39
N MET A 73 4.43 7.08 -6.69
CA MET A 73 5.56 7.03 -5.75
C MET A 73 6.88 7.06 -6.53
N LYS A 74 7.87 7.67 -5.92
CA LYS A 74 9.23 7.67 -6.48
C LYS A 74 10.11 6.73 -5.67
N ILE A 75 11.08 6.12 -6.35
CA ILE A 75 12.03 5.22 -5.67
C ILE A 75 12.70 5.98 -4.53
N GLY A 76 12.73 5.35 -3.37
CA GLY A 76 13.24 5.94 -2.13
C GLY A 76 12.16 6.60 -1.29
N GLY A 77 10.93 6.71 -1.81
CA GLY A 77 9.83 7.31 -1.08
C GLY A 77 9.08 6.34 -0.20
N THR A 78 8.38 6.87 0.78
CA THR A 78 7.50 6.11 1.68
C THR A 78 6.16 6.82 1.75
N ARG A 79 5.07 6.07 1.57
CA ARG A 79 3.70 6.56 1.72
C ARG A 79 2.97 5.78 2.78
N LYS A 80 2.12 6.48 3.53
CA LYS A 80 1.16 5.85 4.43
C LYS A 80 -0.18 5.84 3.74
N LEU A 81 -0.76 4.65 3.60
CA LEU A 81 -2.05 4.47 2.92
C LEU A 81 -3.08 4.04 3.96
N THR A 82 -4.16 4.80 4.09
CA THR A 82 -5.31 4.38 4.90
C THR A 82 -6.38 3.92 3.92
N ILE A 83 -6.66 2.63 3.94
CA ILE A 83 -7.43 1.96 2.89
C ILE A 83 -8.79 1.56 3.44
N PRO A 84 -9.89 2.14 2.92
CA PRO A 84 -11.22 1.71 3.36
C PRO A 84 -11.51 0.29 2.90
N PRO A 85 -12.46 -0.40 3.54
CA PRO A 85 -12.75 -1.80 3.19
C PRO A 85 -13.03 -2.03 1.71
N SER A 86 -13.69 -1.10 1.04
CA SER A 86 -14.02 -1.26 -0.39
C SER A 86 -12.78 -1.32 -1.29
N LEU A 87 -11.65 -0.80 -0.82
CA LEU A 87 -10.38 -0.87 -1.55
C LEU A 87 -9.43 -1.89 -0.96
N GLY A 88 -9.85 -2.61 0.07
CA GLY A 88 -9.08 -3.65 0.72
C GLY A 88 -9.78 -5.01 0.59
N TYR A 89 -10.05 -5.63 1.73
CA TYR A 89 -10.62 -6.99 1.75
C TYR A 89 -12.14 -7.01 1.93
N GLY A 90 -12.77 -5.84 2.01
CA GLY A 90 -14.22 -5.73 1.99
C GLY A 90 -14.93 -6.42 3.13
N ALA A 91 -16.14 -6.90 2.84
CA ALA A 91 -17.00 -7.53 3.83
C ALA A 91 -16.51 -8.93 4.22
N ARG A 92 -15.61 -9.52 3.45
CA ARG A 92 -15.09 -10.88 3.74
C ARG A 92 -13.95 -10.88 4.73
N GLY A 93 -13.14 -9.81 4.74
CA GLY A 93 -11.88 -9.83 5.46
C GLY A 93 -10.89 -10.79 4.82
N ALA A 94 -9.91 -11.26 5.58
CA ALA A 94 -8.89 -12.16 5.07
C ALA A 94 -8.42 -13.12 6.16
N GLY A 95 -8.70 -14.42 5.95
CA GLY A 95 -8.05 -15.52 6.63
C GLY A 95 -7.93 -15.45 8.15
N GLY A 96 -8.87 -14.88 8.87
CA GLY A 96 -8.80 -14.76 10.32
C GLY A 96 -7.85 -13.68 10.84
N VAL A 97 -7.12 -13.01 9.95
CA VAL A 97 -6.17 -11.96 10.32
C VAL A 97 -6.82 -10.59 10.15
N ILE A 98 -7.58 -10.43 9.06
CA ILE A 98 -8.26 -9.17 8.76
C ILE A 98 -9.76 -9.39 8.91
N PRO A 99 -10.40 -8.70 9.87
CA PRO A 99 -11.85 -8.89 10.07
C PRO A 99 -12.66 -8.29 8.93
N PRO A 100 -13.95 -8.65 8.83
CA PRO A 100 -14.83 -8.04 7.83
C PRO A 100 -14.92 -6.53 8.01
N ASN A 101 -15.03 -5.82 6.90
CA ASN A 101 -15.20 -4.37 6.87
C ASN A 101 -14.08 -3.60 7.59
N ALA A 102 -12.85 -4.12 7.50
CA ALA A 102 -11.71 -3.50 8.18
C ALA A 102 -11.10 -2.39 7.32
N THR A 103 -10.80 -1.27 7.95
CA THR A 103 -9.95 -0.23 7.38
C THR A 103 -8.51 -0.61 7.67
N LEU A 104 -7.65 -0.53 6.66
CA LEU A 104 -6.26 -0.98 6.77
C LEU A 104 -5.33 0.23 6.70
N VAL A 105 -4.22 0.16 7.43
CA VAL A 105 -3.17 1.18 7.37
C VAL A 105 -1.89 0.50 6.94
N PHE A 106 -1.29 0.98 5.85
CA PHE A 106 -0.01 0.46 5.36
C PHE A 106 1.01 1.58 5.28
N GLU A 107 2.26 1.26 5.61
CA GLU A 107 3.39 2.08 5.22
C GLU A 107 4.13 1.31 4.14
N VAL A 108 4.30 1.94 2.98
CA VAL A 108 4.89 1.30 1.79
C VAL A 108 6.08 2.12 1.35
N GLU A 109 7.23 1.44 1.22
CA GLU A 109 8.47 2.05 0.74
C GLU A 109 8.77 1.50 -0.65
N LEU A 110 8.96 2.36 -1.64
CA LEU A 110 9.26 1.92 -3.01
C LEU A 110 10.76 1.74 -3.16
N LEU A 111 11.16 0.51 -3.49
CA LEU A 111 12.59 0.13 -3.59
C LEU A 111 13.08 0.12 -5.04
N GLY A 112 12.22 -0.27 -5.98
CA GLY A 112 12.65 -0.39 -7.37
C GLY A 112 11.48 -0.51 -8.33
N LEU A 113 11.81 -0.34 -9.60
CA LEU A 113 10.86 -0.43 -10.72
C LEU A 113 11.48 -1.24 -11.84
N ASP A 114 10.63 -1.90 -12.60
CA ASP A 114 11.02 -2.60 -13.82
C ASP A 114 10.26 -2.10 -15.00
#